data_2fb0ea445249e71e8bc39f0e27893a6e
#
_entry.id   2fb0ea445249e71e8bc39f0e27893a6e
#
_cell.length_a   1.000
_cell.length_b   1.000
_cell.length_c   1.000
_cell.angle_alpha   90.00
_cell.angle_beta   90.00
_cell.angle_gamma   90.00
#
_symmetry.space_group_name_H-M   'P 1'
#
loop_
_entity.id
_entity.type
_entity.pdbx_description
1 polymer ?
#
loop_
_entity_poly.entity_id
_entity_poly.type
_entity_poly.pdbx_seq_one_letter_code
_entity_poly.pdbx_strand_id
1 'polypeptide(L)'
;MLLIEPTMEYDRGIQAFRRDFSEHGDMDGSGNLRRFERTEEWLAYLETMKRAETAAPGKVPATQYIYLREEDGKIVGVLQIRHFLNDYLERYAGHIGYAVCPSERRKGYAVRMLAAGLEKCRERGMDRVLVCCRPANEGSRRTILRNGGVWESTVWVPDRETWLERYWITL
;
A
#
# COMPACT_ATOMS: atom_id res chain seq x y z
N MET A 1 7.80 15.95 1.90
CA MET A 1 7.02 14.71 1.63
C MET A 1 6.66 14.06 2.94
N LEU A 2 5.40 13.82 3.21
CA LEU A 2 4.90 13.22 4.45
C LEU A 2 4.14 11.91 4.16
N LEU A 3 4.41 10.86 4.94
CA LEU A 3 3.61 9.65 4.99
C LEU A 3 2.76 9.68 6.26
N ILE A 4 1.47 10.00 6.10
CA ILE A 4 0.54 10.28 7.20
C ILE A 4 -0.75 9.48 7.05
N GLU A 5 -1.45 9.25 8.15
CA GLU A 5 -2.79 8.67 8.11
C GLU A 5 -3.79 9.66 7.49
N PRO A 6 -4.75 9.19 6.66
CA PRO A 6 -5.73 10.06 6.05
C PRO A 6 -6.75 10.57 7.08
N THR A 7 -7.16 11.83 6.91
CA THR A 7 -8.24 12.48 7.67
C THR A 7 -9.16 13.22 6.72
N MET A 8 -10.29 13.72 7.21
CA MET A 8 -11.23 14.55 6.42
C MET A 8 -10.62 15.87 5.93
N GLU A 9 -9.54 16.33 6.56
CA GLU A 9 -8.77 17.49 6.10
C GLU A 9 -8.26 17.30 4.66
N TYR A 10 -7.98 16.05 4.26
CA TYR A 10 -7.46 15.69 2.94
C TYR A 10 -8.55 15.23 1.95
N ASP A 11 -9.85 15.42 2.25
CA ASP A 11 -10.96 14.93 1.42
C ASP A 11 -10.79 15.29 -0.06
N ARG A 12 -10.58 16.55 -0.39
CA ARG A 12 -10.39 17.01 -1.78
C ARG A 12 -9.22 16.29 -2.48
N GLY A 13 -8.12 16.11 -1.76
CA GLY A 13 -6.92 15.40 -2.26
C GLY A 13 -7.19 13.91 -2.47
N ILE A 14 -7.89 13.26 -1.55
CA ILE A 14 -8.27 11.83 -1.63
C ILE A 14 -9.19 11.60 -2.83
N GLN A 15 -10.19 12.45 -3.03
CA GLN A 15 -11.08 12.38 -4.19
C GLN A 15 -10.34 12.65 -5.51
N ALA A 16 -9.40 13.60 -5.53
CA ALA A 16 -8.57 13.85 -6.71
C ALA A 16 -7.67 12.65 -7.03
N PHE A 17 -7.04 12.05 -6.02
CA PHE A 17 -6.25 10.82 -6.15
C PHE A 17 -7.08 9.67 -6.71
N ARG A 18 -8.30 9.44 -6.19
CA ARG A 18 -9.23 8.42 -6.67
C ARG A 18 -9.58 8.62 -8.14
N ARG A 19 -9.88 9.86 -8.56
CA ARG A 19 -10.20 10.19 -9.97
C ARG A 19 -9.04 9.94 -10.92
N ASP A 20 -7.79 10.18 -10.52
CA ASP A 20 -6.61 9.95 -11.35
C ASP A 20 -6.42 8.46 -11.72
N PHE A 21 -7.01 7.55 -10.94
CA PHE A 21 -7.03 6.12 -11.21
C PHE A 21 -8.25 5.64 -12.00
N SER A 22 -9.21 6.51 -12.36
CA SER A 22 -10.48 6.08 -13.00
C SER A 22 -10.25 5.32 -14.29
N GLU A 23 -9.22 5.66 -15.04
CA GLU A 23 -8.84 5.04 -16.31
C GLU A 23 -7.58 4.17 -16.22
N HIS A 24 -6.95 4.03 -15.06
CA HIS A 24 -5.60 3.49 -14.92
C HIS A 24 -5.49 2.41 -13.85
N GLY A 25 -5.67 1.16 -14.23
CA GLY A 25 -5.19 -0.02 -13.50
C GLY A 25 -5.61 -0.16 -12.02
N ASP A 26 -4.88 -1.01 -11.31
CA ASP A 26 -5.16 -1.32 -9.90
C ASP A 26 -4.61 -0.25 -8.96
N MET A 27 -5.38 0.02 -7.91
CA MET A 27 -5.02 0.93 -6.82
C MET A 27 -4.61 0.09 -5.59
N ASP A 28 -3.53 -0.69 -5.75
CA ASP A 28 -3.02 -1.54 -4.67
C ASP A 28 -2.64 -0.71 -3.44
N GLY A 29 -2.88 -1.23 -2.25
CA GLY A 29 -2.54 -0.56 -0.99
C GLY A 29 -3.39 0.68 -0.67
N SER A 30 -4.57 0.82 -1.29
CA SER A 30 -5.48 1.96 -1.07
C SER A 30 -6.55 1.72 0.00
N GLY A 31 -6.51 0.60 0.74
CA GLY A 31 -7.55 0.29 1.72
C GLY A 31 -8.96 0.26 1.11
N ASN A 32 -9.09 -0.32 -0.08
CA ASN A 32 -10.36 -0.40 -0.83
C ASN A 32 -11.00 0.95 -1.21
N LEU A 33 -10.24 2.04 -1.31
CA LEU A 33 -10.75 3.39 -1.60
C LEU A 33 -11.76 3.43 -2.77
N ARG A 34 -11.57 2.60 -3.80
CA ARG A 34 -12.50 2.53 -4.95
C ARG A 34 -13.94 2.12 -4.61
N ARG A 35 -14.15 1.41 -3.50
CA ARG A 35 -15.47 0.91 -3.08
C ARG A 35 -16.31 1.98 -2.39
N PHE A 36 -15.72 3.13 -2.08
CA PHE A 36 -16.36 4.19 -1.33
C PHE A 36 -16.51 5.41 -2.21
N GLU A 37 -17.72 5.96 -2.29
CA GLU A 37 -17.95 7.22 -2.99
C GLU A 37 -17.52 8.41 -2.15
N ARG A 38 -17.74 8.34 -0.84
CA ARG A 38 -17.43 9.38 0.14
C ARG A 38 -16.18 9.04 0.94
N THR A 39 -15.31 10.01 1.10
CA THR A 39 -14.08 9.87 1.91
C THR A 39 -14.41 9.48 3.36
N GLU A 40 -15.47 10.05 3.94
CA GLU A 40 -15.92 9.77 5.30
C GLU A 40 -16.21 8.27 5.51
N GLU A 41 -16.89 7.62 4.58
CA GLU A 41 -17.19 6.19 4.63
C GLU A 41 -15.92 5.34 4.54
N TRP A 42 -14.98 5.75 3.68
CA TRP A 42 -13.68 5.09 3.60
C TRP A 42 -12.88 5.23 4.90
N LEU A 43 -12.84 6.43 5.49
CA LEU A 43 -12.17 6.65 6.77
C LEU A 43 -12.79 5.83 7.89
N ALA A 44 -14.13 5.76 7.96
CA ALA A 44 -14.83 4.92 8.93
C ALA A 44 -14.47 3.43 8.75
N TYR A 45 -14.40 2.94 7.50
CA TYR A 45 -13.92 1.60 7.21
C TYR A 45 -12.47 1.40 7.66
N LEU A 46 -11.56 2.35 7.39
CA LEU A 46 -10.16 2.25 7.81
C LEU A 46 -10.02 2.14 9.34
N GLU A 47 -10.85 2.87 10.10
CA GLU A 47 -10.86 2.74 11.56
C GLU A 47 -11.23 1.32 12.03
N THR A 48 -12.20 0.68 11.39
CA THR A 48 -12.53 -0.72 11.71
C THR A 48 -11.37 -1.66 11.41
N MET A 49 -10.52 -1.33 10.43
CA MET A 49 -9.39 -2.16 10.02
C MET A 49 -8.15 -2.02 10.91
N LYS A 50 -8.11 -1.08 11.85
CA LYS A 50 -6.94 -0.88 12.73
C LYS A 50 -6.79 -1.94 13.82
N ARG A 51 -7.85 -2.64 14.20
CA ARG A 51 -7.89 -3.59 15.32
C ARG A 51 -8.41 -4.95 14.87
N ALA A 52 -7.91 -6.01 15.52
CA ALA A 52 -8.31 -7.39 15.21
C ALA A 52 -9.80 -7.63 15.46
N GLU A 53 -10.34 -7.03 16.55
CA GLU A 53 -11.72 -7.21 16.98
C GLU A 53 -12.74 -6.58 16.02
N THR A 54 -12.33 -5.56 15.28
CA THR A 54 -13.21 -4.81 14.36
C THR A 54 -12.89 -5.03 12.89
N ALA A 55 -11.75 -5.65 12.58
CA ALA A 55 -11.39 -5.99 11.20
C ALA A 55 -12.40 -6.99 10.61
N ALA A 56 -12.69 -6.82 9.32
CA ALA A 56 -13.60 -7.73 8.61
C ALA A 56 -13.12 -9.18 8.68
N PRO A 57 -14.03 -10.18 8.73
CA PRO A 57 -13.68 -11.58 8.80
C PRO A 57 -12.64 -11.98 7.73
N GLY A 58 -11.60 -12.71 8.15
CA GLY A 58 -10.50 -13.14 7.28
C GLY A 58 -9.49 -12.05 6.92
N LYS A 59 -9.67 -10.81 7.41
CA LYS A 59 -8.70 -9.73 7.28
C LYS A 59 -7.83 -9.62 8.53
N VAL A 60 -6.65 -9.06 8.35
CA VAL A 60 -5.76 -8.70 9.45
C VAL A 60 -5.80 -7.20 9.69
N PRO A 61 -5.48 -6.73 10.90
CA PRO A 61 -5.33 -5.31 11.17
C PRO A 61 -4.34 -4.66 10.22
N ALA A 62 -4.68 -3.45 9.78
CA ALA A 62 -3.88 -2.68 8.84
C ALA A 62 -4.01 -1.18 9.10
N THR A 63 -2.93 -0.45 8.86
CA THR A 63 -2.93 1.03 8.87
C THR A 63 -2.78 1.53 7.44
N GLN A 64 -3.61 2.50 7.09
CA GLN A 64 -3.57 3.17 5.79
C GLN A 64 -2.84 4.49 5.90
N TYR A 65 -2.02 4.78 4.90
CA TYR A 65 -1.31 6.06 4.77
C TYR A 65 -1.58 6.69 3.41
N ILE A 66 -1.54 8.02 3.37
CA ILE A 66 -1.42 8.84 2.18
C ILE A 66 -0.01 9.43 2.12
N TYR A 67 0.53 9.58 0.92
CA TYR A 67 1.86 10.18 0.69
C TYR A 67 1.69 11.57 0.08
N LEU A 68 1.88 12.57 0.93
CA LEU A 68 1.59 13.97 0.66
C LEU A 68 2.83 14.72 0.19
N ARG A 69 2.71 15.46 -0.90
CA ARG A 69 3.71 16.45 -1.32
C ARG A 69 3.41 17.78 -0.63
N GLU A 70 4.33 18.22 0.24
CA GLU A 70 4.13 19.39 1.10
C GLU A 70 4.07 20.71 0.34
N GLU A 71 4.76 20.79 -0.81
CA GLU A 71 4.85 22.01 -1.62
C GLU A 71 3.48 22.50 -2.13
N ASP A 72 2.60 21.59 -2.47
CA ASP A 72 1.27 21.88 -3.07
C ASP A 72 0.12 21.11 -2.42
N GLY A 73 0.39 20.33 -1.38
CA GLY A 73 -0.61 19.52 -0.68
C GLY A 73 -1.18 18.36 -1.52
N LYS A 74 -0.53 17.98 -2.63
CA LYS A 74 -1.01 16.91 -3.49
C LYS A 74 -0.72 15.54 -2.90
N ILE A 75 -1.72 14.67 -2.86
CA ILE A 75 -1.53 13.25 -2.57
C ILE A 75 -0.99 12.56 -3.81
N VAL A 76 0.27 12.11 -3.75
CA VAL A 76 0.96 11.47 -4.86
C VAL A 76 0.99 9.94 -4.77
N GLY A 77 0.61 9.38 -3.62
CA GLY A 77 0.57 7.94 -3.41
C GLY A 77 -0.24 7.55 -2.18
N VAL A 78 -0.49 6.25 -2.08
CA VAL A 78 -1.10 5.59 -0.92
C VAL A 78 -0.29 4.35 -0.57
N LEU A 79 -0.26 4.01 0.72
CA LEU A 79 0.43 2.84 1.23
C LEU A 79 -0.35 2.26 2.40
N GLN A 80 -0.54 0.93 2.41
CA GLN A 80 -1.16 0.21 3.51
C GLN A 80 -0.14 -0.75 4.12
N ILE A 81 -0.06 -0.75 5.45
CA ILE A 81 0.75 -1.70 6.24
C ILE A 81 -0.19 -2.64 6.98
N ARG A 82 -0.09 -3.93 6.71
CA ARG A 82 -0.72 -5.01 7.47
C ARG A 82 0.15 -5.33 8.66
N HIS A 83 -0.45 -5.39 9.85
CA HIS A 83 0.31 -5.48 11.10
C HIS A 83 0.95 -6.87 11.30
N PHE A 84 0.37 -7.90 10.72
CA PHE A 84 0.91 -9.26 10.65
C PHE A 84 0.37 -9.96 9.40
N LEU A 85 0.84 -11.18 9.12
CA LEU A 85 0.39 -11.98 8.00
C LEU A 85 -0.45 -13.16 8.49
N ASN A 86 -1.57 -13.40 7.83
CA ASN A 86 -2.24 -14.69 7.84
C ASN A 86 -1.73 -15.54 6.67
N ASP A 87 -2.13 -16.80 6.57
CA ASP A 87 -1.66 -17.73 5.54
C ASP A 87 -1.79 -17.20 4.11
N TYR A 88 -2.90 -16.51 3.81
CA TYR A 88 -3.12 -15.91 2.50
C TYR A 88 -2.15 -14.76 2.21
N LEU A 89 -1.99 -13.86 3.17
CA LEU A 89 -1.11 -12.70 3.02
C LEU A 89 0.35 -13.11 2.97
N GLU A 90 0.75 -14.07 3.80
CA GLU A 90 2.10 -14.62 3.78
C GLU A 90 2.42 -15.24 2.43
N ARG A 91 1.46 -15.97 1.85
CA ARG A 91 1.67 -16.63 0.57
C ARG A 91 1.56 -15.70 -0.63
N TYR A 92 0.61 -14.73 -0.63
CA TYR A 92 0.19 -14.05 -1.86
C TYR A 92 0.20 -12.52 -1.83
N ALA A 93 0.36 -11.83 -0.70
CA ALA A 93 0.17 -10.39 -0.68
C ALA A 93 1.21 -9.60 0.14
N GLY A 94 1.79 -10.20 1.19
CA GLY A 94 2.78 -9.55 2.04
C GLY A 94 2.21 -8.48 2.98
N HIS A 95 3.13 -7.75 3.63
CA HIS A 95 2.80 -6.73 4.62
C HIS A 95 2.39 -5.39 3.99
N ILE A 96 2.99 -5.01 2.86
CA ILE A 96 2.81 -3.69 2.28
C ILE A 96 2.20 -3.78 0.89
N GLY A 97 1.11 -3.03 0.69
CA GLY A 97 0.58 -2.66 -0.62
C GLY A 97 0.72 -1.16 -0.83
N TYR A 98 1.00 -0.72 -2.07
CA TYR A 98 1.12 0.70 -2.37
C TYR A 98 0.79 1.01 -3.82
N ALA A 99 0.39 2.25 -4.08
CA ALA A 99 0.18 2.78 -5.42
C ALA A 99 0.62 4.24 -5.50
N VAL A 100 1.18 4.62 -6.65
CA VAL A 100 1.50 6.01 -6.99
C VAL A 100 0.51 6.51 -8.03
N CYS A 101 -0.01 7.70 -7.80
CA CYS A 101 -0.89 8.45 -8.68
C CYS A 101 -0.37 8.35 -10.14
N PRO A 102 -1.16 7.88 -11.11
CA PRO A 102 -0.72 7.69 -12.49
C PRO A 102 0.00 8.91 -13.09
N SER A 103 -0.55 10.11 -12.89
CA SER A 103 0.04 11.37 -13.36
C SER A 103 1.38 11.74 -12.68
N GLU A 104 1.70 11.08 -11.56
CA GLU A 104 2.91 11.35 -10.76
C GLU A 104 3.95 10.22 -10.82
N ARG A 105 3.74 9.21 -11.68
CA ARG A 105 4.68 8.09 -11.85
C ARG A 105 6.01 8.56 -12.46
N ARG A 106 7.06 7.73 -12.31
CA ARG A 106 8.42 7.94 -12.86
C ARG A 106 9.19 9.12 -12.24
N LYS A 107 8.71 9.66 -11.11
CA LYS A 107 9.36 10.75 -10.35
C LYS A 107 10.04 10.26 -9.07
N GLY A 108 10.20 8.95 -8.87
CA GLY A 108 10.85 8.35 -7.71
C GLY A 108 10.00 8.31 -6.43
N TYR A 109 8.73 8.68 -6.50
CA TYR A 109 7.84 8.69 -5.32
C TYR A 109 7.65 7.32 -4.69
N ALA A 110 7.49 6.25 -5.49
CA ALA A 110 7.31 4.90 -4.97
C ALA A 110 8.48 4.46 -4.08
N VAL A 111 9.71 4.73 -4.49
CA VAL A 111 10.92 4.35 -3.73
C VAL A 111 10.95 5.07 -2.37
N ARG A 112 10.70 6.38 -2.36
CA ARG A 112 10.70 7.18 -1.14
C ARG A 112 9.51 6.85 -0.23
N MET A 113 8.35 6.58 -0.81
CA MET A 113 7.15 6.19 -0.06
C MET A 113 7.33 4.82 0.61
N LEU A 114 7.89 3.83 -0.11
CA LEU A 114 8.18 2.53 0.48
C LEU A 114 9.22 2.67 1.59
N ALA A 115 10.31 3.44 1.41
CA ALA A 115 11.28 3.71 2.46
C ALA A 115 10.61 4.28 3.72
N ALA A 116 9.76 5.29 3.58
CA ALA A 116 9.00 5.86 4.71
C ALA A 116 8.05 4.83 5.35
N GLY A 117 7.44 3.94 4.56
CA GLY A 117 6.62 2.84 5.07
C GLY A 117 7.42 1.81 5.87
N LEU A 118 8.67 1.52 5.46
CA LEU A 118 9.56 0.62 6.19
C LEU A 118 9.94 1.19 7.57
N GLU A 119 10.12 2.53 7.68
CA GLU A 119 10.32 3.17 9.00
C GLU A 119 9.08 2.97 9.90
N LYS A 120 7.87 3.09 9.35
CA LYS A 120 6.64 2.78 10.09
C LYS A 120 6.55 1.31 10.53
N CYS A 121 7.11 0.40 9.76
CA CYS A 121 7.23 -1.01 10.15
C CYS A 121 8.24 -1.21 11.29
N ARG A 122 9.40 -0.51 11.25
CA ARG A 122 10.39 -0.52 12.37
C ARG A 122 9.78 0.03 13.66
N GLU A 123 9.04 1.15 13.58
CA GLU A 123 8.32 1.73 14.73
C GLU A 123 7.33 0.75 15.36
N ARG A 124 6.83 -0.23 14.59
CA ARG A 124 5.95 -1.32 15.04
C ARG A 124 6.70 -2.56 15.56
N GLY A 125 8.02 -2.56 15.57
CA GLY A 125 8.83 -3.68 16.01
C GLY A 125 8.88 -4.85 15.01
N MET A 126 8.66 -4.61 13.73
CA MET A 126 8.85 -5.63 12.70
C MET A 126 10.34 -5.76 12.36
N ASP A 127 10.85 -6.98 12.26
CA ASP A 127 12.25 -7.26 11.90
C ASP A 127 12.43 -7.36 10.38
N ARG A 128 11.37 -7.76 9.67
CA ARG A 128 11.38 -7.92 8.21
C ARG A 128 9.99 -7.74 7.63
N VAL A 129 9.93 -7.36 6.37
CA VAL A 129 8.69 -7.08 5.65
C VAL A 129 8.66 -7.86 4.33
N LEU A 130 7.57 -8.58 4.09
CA LEU A 130 7.30 -9.20 2.79
C LEU A 130 6.56 -8.21 1.90
N VAL A 131 7.06 -7.99 0.68
CA VAL A 131 6.40 -7.21 -0.36
C VAL A 131 6.32 -8.04 -1.64
N CYS A 132 5.15 -8.06 -2.25
CA CYS A 132 4.91 -8.82 -3.47
C CYS A 132 4.59 -7.89 -4.65
N CYS A 133 4.98 -8.30 -5.86
CA CYS A 133 4.57 -7.61 -7.08
C CYS A 133 4.37 -8.59 -8.23
N ARG A 134 3.59 -8.20 -9.24
CA ARG A 134 3.48 -8.97 -10.49
C ARG A 134 4.81 -8.91 -11.26
N PRO A 135 5.27 -9.99 -11.92
CA PRO A 135 6.49 -9.97 -12.74
C PRO A 135 6.50 -8.85 -13.78
N ALA A 136 5.35 -8.53 -14.38
CA ALA A 136 5.20 -7.45 -15.35
C ALA A 136 5.26 -6.04 -14.73
N ASN A 137 5.15 -5.91 -13.39
CA ASN A 137 5.22 -4.62 -12.70
C ASN A 137 6.67 -4.25 -12.37
N GLU A 138 7.44 -3.93 -13.41
CA GLU A 138 8.85 -3.57 -13.28
C GLU A 138 9.07 -2.36 -12.36
N GLY A 139 8.12 -1.41 -12.34
CA GLY A 139 8.16 -0.24 -11.46
C GLY A 139 8.16 -0.64 -9.98
N SER A 140 7.30 -1.59 -9.59
CA SER A 140 7.24 -2.12 -8.23
C SER A 140 8.49 -2.94 -7.90
N ARG A 141 8.92 -3.82 -8.82
CA ARG A 141 10.14 -4.62 -8.64
C ARG A 141 11.36 -3.74 -8.35
N ARG A 142 11.60 -2.72 -9.18
CA ARG A 142 12.72 -1.77 -8.98
C ARG A 142 12.59 -0.99 -7.67
N THR A 143 11.37 -0.64 -7.28
CA THR A 143 11.10 0.04 -6.00
C THR A 143 11.49 -0.84 -4.82
N ILE A 144 11.08 -2.10 -4.83
CA ILE A 144 11.38 -3.08 -3.78
C ILE A 144 12.88 -3.34 -3.69
N LEU A 145 13.55 -3.60 -4.83
CA LEU A 145 14.99 -3.85 -4.86
C LEU A 145 15.82 -2.65 -4.35
N ARG A 146 15.41 -1.40 -4.69
CA ARG A 146 16.07 -0.19 -4.19
C ARG A 146 15.89 0.04 -2.69
N ASN A 147 14.92 -0.61 -2.09
CA ASN A 147 14.69 -0.61 -0.64
C ASN A 147 15.25 -1.87 0.05
N GLY A 148 16.19 -2.56 -0.58
CA GLY A 148 16.86 -3.72 0.01
C GLY A 148 16.08 -5.04 -0.08
N GLY A 149 15.07 -5.09 -0.97
CA GLY A 149 14.31 -6.33 -1.19
C GLY A 149 15.16 -7.43 -1.79
N VAL A 150 15.12 -8.61 -1.16
CA VAL A 150 15.76 -9.84 -1.64
C VAL A 150 14.66 -10.75 -2.17
N TRP A 151 14.80 -11.18 -3.42
CA TRP A 151 13.87 -12.12 -4.02
C TRP A 151 13.91 -13.48 -3.29
N GLU A 152 12.72 -14.02 -3.00
CA GLU A 152 12.57 -15.32 -2.37
C GLU A 152 12.04 -16.36 -3.34
N SER A 153 10.90 -16.05 -3.98
CA SER A 153 10.20 -17.01 -4.82
C SER A 153 9.19 -16.32 -5.75
N THR A 154 8.68 -17.09 -6.71
CA THR A 154 7.54 -16.71 -7.53
C THR A 154 6.42 -17.71 -7.30
N VAL A 155 5.21 -17.23 -6.99
CA VAL A 155 4.06 -18.06 -6.66
C VAL A 155 2.89 -17.79 -7.59
N TRP A 156 2.14 -18.83 -7.94
CA TRP A 156 0.88 -18.71 -8.66
C TRP A 156 -0.24 -18.38 -7.68
N VAL A 157 -1.07 -17.40 -8.00
CA VAL A 157 -2.23 -16.96 -7.21
C VAL A 157 -3.50 -17.42 -7.93
N PRO A 158 -4.14 -18.53 -7.49
CA PRO A 158 -5.24 -19.14 -8.23
C PRO A 158 -6.48 -18.25 -8.40
N ASP A 159 -6.86 -17.53 -7.35
CA ASP A 159 -8.03 -16.65 -7.32
C ASP A 159 -7.86 -15.34 -8.13
N ARG A 160 -6.66 -15.07 -8.61
CA ARG A 160 -6.32 -13.90 -9.45
C ARG A 160 -5.72 -14.28 -10.79
N GLU A 161 -5.53 -15.55 -11.05
CA GLU A 161 -4.92 -16.11 -12.28
C GLU A 161 -3.64 -15.35 -12.67
N THR A 162 -2.75 -15.12 -11.70
CA THR A 162 -1.52 -14.34 -11.91
C THR A 162 -0.35 -14.90 -11.12
N TRP A 163 0.86 -14.61 -11.59
CA TRP A 163 2.08 -14.86 -10.86
C TRP A 163 2.45 -13.65 -10.00
N LEU A 164 3.00 -13.89 -8.81
CA LEU A 164 3.59 -12.87 -7.95
C LEU A 164 5.01 -13.26 -7.57
N GLU A 165 5.91 -12.30 -7.71
CA GLU A 165 7.26 -12.34 -7.14
C GLU A 165 7.19 -11.85 -5.70
N ARG A 166 7.89 -12.55 -4.81
CA ARG A 166 7.94 -12.29 -3.38
C ARG A 166 9.33 -11.84 -2.99
N TYR A 167 9.39 -10.77 -2.22
CA TYR A 167 10.65 -10.15 -1.77
C TYR A 167 10.60 -9.88 -0.28
N TRP A 168 11.64 -10.29 0.45
CA TRP A 168 11.83 -9.90 1.84
C TRP A 168 12.75 -8.70 1.94
N ILE A 169 12.38 -7.76 2.81
CA ILE A 169 13.17 -6.59 3.19
C ILE A 169 13.45 -6.74 4.68
N THR A 170 14.72 -6.82 5.07
CA THR A 170 15.14 -6.75 6.47
C THR A 170 15.14 -5.29 6.94
N LEU A 171 14.66 -5.03 8.14
CA LEU A 171 14.48 -3.68 8.70
C LEU A 171 15.63 -3.30 9.65
#